data_7246dc213996bacc5ab113dfa8d038e5
#
_entry.id   7246dc213996bacc5ab113dfa8d038e5
#
_cell.length_a   1.000
_cell.length_b   1.000
_cell.length_c   1.000
_cell.angle_alpha   90.00
_cell.angle_beta   90.00
_cell.angle_gamma   90.00
#
_symmetry.space_group_name_H-M   'P 1'
#
loop_
_entity.id
_entity.type
_entity.pdbx_description
1 polymer ?
#
loop_
_entity_poly.entity_id
_entity_poly.type
_entity_poly.pdbx_seq_one_letter_code
_entity_poly.pdbx_strand_id
1 'polypeptide(L)' 'MADTKTEIARVEKALAETKSPYLKRDYEKYLRKLYRRLKGGE' A
#
# COMPACT_ATOMS: atom_id res chain seq x y z
N MET A 1 -11.64 5.02 11.99
CA MET A 1 -10.20 5.07 11.73
C MET A 1 -9.82 4.09 10.65
N ALA A 2 -8.91 4.49 9.78
CA ALA A 2 -8.49 3.60 8.72
C ALA A 2 -7.62 2.48 9.26
N ASP A 3 -8.02 1.27 8.97
CA ASP A 3 -7.28 0.09 9.35
C ASP A 3 -6.12 -0.10 8.37
N THR A 4 -4.95 -0.45 8.89
CA THR A 4 -3.78 -0.65 8.03
C THR A 4 -4.06 -1.70 6.95
N LYS A 5 -4.76 -2.76 7.29
CA LYS A 5 -5.14 -3.79 6.32
C LYS A 5 -6.02 -3.23 5.23
N THR A 6 -6.95 -2.36 5.58
CA THR A 6 -7.81 -1.71 4.60
C THR A 6 -7.02 -0.83 3.67
N GLU A 7 -6.06 -0.07 4.21
CA GLU A 7 -5.21 0.76 3.39
C GLU A 7 -4.38 -0.07 2.42
N ILE A 8 -3.82 -1.18 2.91
CA ILE A 8 -3.04 -2.07 2.06
C ILE A 8 -3.89 -2.57 0.91
N ALA A 9 -5.12 -3.01 1.19
CA ALA A 9 -6.00 -3.51 0.16
C ALA A 9 -6.31 -2.44 -0.89
N ARG A 10 -6.55 -1.21 -0.44
CA ARG A 10 -6.83 -0.10 -1.34
C ARG A 10 -5.63 0.21 -2.23
N VAL A 11 -4.45 0.26 -1.64
CA VAL A 11 -3.23 0.57 -2.40
C VAL A 11 -2.91 -0.55 -3.37
N GLU A 12 -3.07 -1.79 -2.95
CA GLU A 12 -2.84 -2.92 -3.84
C GLU A 12 -3.79 -2.90 -5.04
N LYS A 13 -5.03 -2.53 -4.79
CA LYS A 13 -6.00 -2.41 -5.87
C LYS A 13 -5.60 -1.29 -6.84
N ALA A 14 -5.20 -0.15 -6.29
CA ALA A 14 -4.75 0.96 -7.12
C ALA A 14 -3.50 0.59 -7.91
N LEU A 15 -2.59 -0.15 -7.29
CA LEU A 15 -1.38 -0.62 -7.95
C LEU A 15 -1.71 -1.52 -9.14
N ALA A 16 -2.68 -2.40 -8.95
CA ALA A 16 -3.09 -3.31 -10.01
C ALA A 16 -3.77 -2.59 -11.17
N GLU A 17 -4.44 -1.48 -10.88
CA GLU A 17 -5.19 -0.73 -11.89
C GLU A 17 -4.37 0.36 -12.58
N THR A 18 -3.30 0.82 -11.92
CA THR A 18 -2.52 1.92 -12.50
C THR A 18 -1.71 1.44 -13.69
N LYS A 19 -1.65 2.31 -14.70
CA LYS A 19 -0.83 2.06 -15.89
C LYS A 19 0.46 2.85 -15.87
N SER A 20 0.63 3.69 -14.86
CA SER A 20 1.81 4.54 -14.74
C SER A 20 2.92 3.82 -13.96
N PRO A 21 4.11 3.65 -14.55
CA PRO A 21 5.21 3.02 -13.82
C PRO A 21 5.68 3.86 -12.64
N TYR A 22 5.53 5.18 -12.73
CA TYR A 22 5.90 6.05 -11.61
C TYR A 22 5.00 5.83 -10.42
N LEU A 23 3.69 5.76 -10.66
CA LEU A 23 2.73 5.51 -9.60
C LEU A 23 2.92 4.11 -9.02
N LYS A 24 3.27 3.15 -9.84
CA LYS A 24 3.55 1.80 -9.36
C LYS A 24 4.64 1.81 -8.31
N ARG A 25 5.73 2.51 -8.60
CA ARG A 25 6.84 2.60 -7.65
C ARG A 25 6.42 3.26 -6.34
N ASP A 26 5.66 4.36 -6.46
CA ASP A 26 5.17 5.06 -5.28
C ASP A 26 4.30 4.16 -4.43
N TYR A 27 3.39 3.44 -5.05
CA TYR A 27 2.51 2.52 -4.33
C TYR A 27 3.29 1.40 -3.66
N GLU A 28 4.30 0.87 -4.35
CA GLU A 28 5.13 -0.18 -3.78
C GLU A 28 5.87 0.30 -2.54
N LYS A 29 6.42 1.50 -2.58
CA LYS A 29 7.09 2.08 -1.43
C LYS A 29 6.12 2.27 -0.27
N TYR A 30 4.93 2.76 -0.59
CA TYR A 30 3.91 2.98 0.42
C TYR A 30 3.45 1.67 1.04
N LEU A 31 3.28 0.64 0.22
CA LEU A 31 2.93 -0.68 0.70
C LEU A 31 3.96 -1.23 1.67
N ARG A 32 5.23 -1.06 1.35
CA ARG A 32 6.30 -1.51 2.26
C ARG A 32 6.17 -0.87 3.63
N LYS A 33 5.87 0.41 3.68
CA LYS A 33 5.67 1.11 4.93
C LYS A 33 4.47 0.55 5.70
N LEU A 34 3.39 0.29 4.98
CA LEU A 34 2.19 -0.25 5.60
C LEU A 34 2.42 -1.65 6.17
N TYR A 35 3.11 -2.51 5.41
CA TYR A 35 3.43 -3.84 5.90
C TYR A 35 4.33 -3.80 7.12
N ARG A 36 5.25 -2.85 7.13
CA ARG A 36 6.14 -2.67 8.27
C ARG A 36 5.35 -2.30 9.51
N ARG A 37 4.40 -1.40 9.38
CA ARG A 37 3.56 -1.00 10.51
C ARG A 37 2.74 -2.17 11.02
N LEU A 38 2.19 -2.94 10.09
CA LEU A 38 1.41 -4.11 10.46
C LEU A 38 2.25 -5.11 11.24
N LYS A 39 3.48 -5.33 10.78
CA LYS A 39 4.40 -6.26 11.42
C LYS A 39 4.88 -5.75 12.77
N GLY A 40 4.96 -4.44 12.93
CA GLY A 40 5.42 -3.82 14.16
C GLY A 40 4.41 -3.80 15.30
N GLY A 41 3.25 -4.40 15.11
CA GLY A 41 2.27 -4.52 16.18
C GLY A 41 1.35 -3.32 16.33
N GLU A 42 0.99 -2.72 15.25
CA GLU A 42 0.05 -1.63 15.27
C GLU A 42 -1.30 -2.06 15.82
#